data_12f4a4741f888fb072bbf1396cc3656a
#
_entry.id   12f4a4741f888fb072bbf1396cc3656a
#
_cell.length_a   1.000
_cell.length_b   1.000
_cell.length_c   1.000
_cell.angle_alpha   90.00
_cell.angle_beta   90.00
_cell.angle_gamma   90.00
#
_symmetry.space_group_name_H-M   'P 1'
#
loop_
_entity.id
_entity.type
_entity.pdbx_description
1 polymer ?
#
loop_
_entity_poly.entity_id
_entity_poly.type
_entity_poly.pdbx_seq_one_letter_code
_entity_poly.pdbx_strand_id
1 'polypeptide(L)'
;MYLDYRKNDHSANGEDGILEKLFSDLNITNGIVCEFGAWDGLDDSNTAMLWTHGYQAVLIENDKNRFEQLKQNTSKHDVECINVAVQGGRKRGMKGIDPLTVDNPGGWGKRKRRYRLLYR
;
A
#
# COMPACT_ATOMS: atom_id res chain seq x y z
N MET A 1 -16.96 -8.50 19.20
CA MET A 1 -16.90 -8.27 17.72
C MET A 1 -15.71 -7.39 17.39
N TYR A 2 -15.17 -7.50 16.23
CA TYR A 2 -14.00 -6.68 15.79
C TYR A 2 -14.29 -5.18 15.82
N LEU A 3 -15.52 -4.76 15.61
CA LEU A 3 -15.93 -3.36 15.68
C LEU A 3 -15.69 -2.68 17.05
N ASP A 4 -15.59 -3.45 18.12
CA ASP A 4 -15.28 -2.92 19.45
C ASP A 4 -13.82 -2.47 19.60
N TYR A 5 -12.95 -2.91 18.66
CA TYR A 5 -11.52 -2.57 18.63
C TYR A 5 -11.17 -1.40 17.71
N ARG A 6 -12.16 -0.65 17.24
CA ARG A 6 -11.91 0.52 16.38
C ARG A 6 -10.95 1.51 17.02
N LYS A 7 -9.95 1.89 16.28
CA LYS A 7 -8.93 2.87 16.68
C LYS A 7 -8.34 3.49 15.43
N ASN A 8 -8.11 4.77 15.44
CA ASN A 8 -7.49 5.51 14.34
C ASN A 8 -6.11 6.01 14.78
N ASP A 9 -5.06 5.42 14.26
CA ASP A 9 -3.71 5.98 14.28
C ASP A 9 -3.44 6.75 12.97
N HIS A 10 -3.85 6.16 11.85
CA HIS A 10 -3.74 6.72 10.50
C HIS A 10 -5.02 6.58 9.69
N SER A 11 -5.84 5.56 9.96
CA SER A 11 -7.09 5.30 9.25
C SER A 11 -8.22 6.23 9.70
N ALA A 12 -9.31 6.29 8.92
CA ALA A 12 -10.41 7.22 9.14
C ALA A 12 -11.57 6.65 9.97
N ASN A 13 -11.83 5.34 9.87
CA ASN A 13 -13.05 4.72 10.40
C ASN A 13 -12.79 3.60 11.42
N GLY A 14 -11.61 3.58 12.00
CA GLY A 14 -11.24 2.63 13.04
C GLY A 14 -10.54 1.36 12.52
N GLU A 15 -10.15 1.35 11.26
CA GLU A 15 -9.56 0.20 10.61
C GLU A 15 -8.26 -0.26 11.29
N ASP A 16 -7.44 0.66 11.78
CA ASP A 16 -6.17 0.33 12.43
C ASP A 16 -6.34 -0.60 13.63
N GLY A 17 -7.26 -0.27 14.52
CA GLY A 17 -7.52 -1.10 15.70
C GLY A 17 -8.13 -2.46 15.34
N ILE A 18 -8.99 -2.50 14.32
CA ILE A 18 -9.60 -3.73 13.83
C ILE A 18 -8.54 -4.67 13.22
N LEU A 19 -7.65 -4.12 12.39
CA LEU A 19 -6.56 -4.88 11.78
C LEU A 19 -5.55 -5.36 12.83
N GLU A 20 -5.21 -4.52 13.80
CA GLU A 20 -4.34 -4.89 14.91
C GLU A 20 -4.89 -6.11 15.67
N LYS A 21 -6.16 -6.07 16.01
CA LYS A 21 -6.83 -7.17 16.69
C LYS A 21 -6.88 -8.44 15.84
N LEU A 22 -7.27 -8.30 14.57
CA LEU A 22 -7.35 -9.42 13.64
C LEU A 22 -5.98 -10.11 13.46
N PHE A 23 -4.93 -9.33 13.25
CA PHE A 23 -3.60 -9.88 13.03
C PHE A 23 -3.03 -10.51 14.31
N SER A 24 -3.34 -9.94 15.47
CA SER A 24 -3.03 -10.55 16.77
C SER A 24 -3.72 -11.92 16.92
N ASP A 25 -5.00 -12.00 16.61
CA ASP A 25 -5.76 -13.27 16.72
C ASP A 25 -5.25 -14.33 15.75
N LEU A 26 -4.77 -13.93 14.58
CA LEU A 26 -4.19 -14.80 13.56
C LEU A 26 -2.70 -15.07 13.74
N ASN A 27 -2.07 -14.49 14.75
CA ASN A 27 -0.61 -14.54 14.97
C ASN A 27 0.21 -14.03 13.76
N ILE A 28 -0.30 -13.02 13.06
CA ILE A 28 0.40 -12.36 11.95
C ILE A 28 1.20 -11.19 12.50
N THR A 29 2.53 -11.24 12.34
CA THR A 29 3.46 -10.22 12.86
C THR A 29 4.21 -9.48 11.77
N ASN A 30 4.18 -9.97 10.53
CA ASN A 30 4.81 -9.35 9.37
C ASN A 30 4.08 -9.76 8.09
N GLY A 31 4.43 -9.11 7.00
CA GLY A 31 3.88 -9.41 5.69
C GLY A 31 4.10 -8.28 4.71
N ILE A 32 3.42 -8.37 3.58
CA ILE A 32 3.42 -7.34 2.53
C ILE A 32 2.00 -6.82 2.40
N VAL A 33 1.85 -5.50 2.49
CA VAL A 33 0.58 -4.80 2.30
C VAL A 33 0.61 -3.97 1.02
N CYS A 34 -0.55 -3.73 0.44
CA CYS A 34 -0.69 -2.92 -0.76
C CYS A 34 -1.87 -1.96 -0.60
N GLU A 35 -1.67 -0.70 -0.95
CA GLU A 35 -2.71 0.32 -0.91
C GLU A 35 -2.76 1.12 -2.21
N PHE A 36 -3.96 1.24 -2.78
CA PHE A 36 -4.24 2.07 -3.94
C PHE A 36 -4.75 3.44 -3.48
N GLY A 37 -4.37 4.50 -4.17
CA GLY A 37 -4.72 5.85 -3.76
C GLY A 37 -4.10 6.23 -2.43
N ALA A 38 -2.83 5.88 -2.24
CA ALA A 38 -2.15 6.00 -0.96
C ALA A 38 -1.92 7.45 -0.51
N TRP A 39 -2.11 8.42 -1.38
CA TRP A 39 -1.94 9.85 -1.14
C TRP A 39 -0.52 10.16 -0.64
N ASP A 40 -0.40 10.70 0.58
CA ASP A 40 0.88 10.96 1.25
C ASP A 40 1.40 9.76 2.05
N GLY A 41 0.64 8.67 2.08
CA GLY A 41 0.94 7.42 2.77
C GLY A 41 0.50 7.36 4.23
N LEU A 42 0.14 8.48 4.84
CA LEU A 42 -0.16 8.58 6.27
C LEU A 42 -1.61 8.96 6.55
N ASP A 43 -2.13 9.96 5.85
CA ASP A 43 -3.46 10.50 6.08
C ASP A 43 -4.53 9.56 5.51
N ASP A 44 -5.49 9.20 6.34
CA ASP A 44 -6.55 8.22 6.03
C ASP A 44 -6.03 6.87 5.48
N SER A 45 -4.80 6.50 5.83
CA SER A 45 -4.18 5.27 5.36
C SER A 45 -4.63 4.06 6.16
N ASN A 46 -5.00 2.99 5.47
CA ASN A 46 -5.32 1.68 6.07
C ASN A 46 -4.09 0.78 6.25
N THR A 47 -2.93 1.18 5.73
CA THR A 47 -1.70 0.38 5.79
C THR A 47 -0.58 1.02 6.59
N ALA A 48 -0.65 2.32 6.87
CA ALA A 48 0.44 3.05 7.52
C ALA A 48 0.80 2.50 8.90
N MET A 49 -0.17 2.07 9.71
CA MET A 49 0.09 1.41 10.98
C MET A 49 0.96 0.14 10.80
N LEU A 50 0.82 -0.56 9.69
CA LEU A 50 1.55 -1.80 9.42
C LEU A 50 2.97 -1.51 8.93
N TRP A 51 3.14 -0.71 7.87
CA TRP A 51 4.48 -0.48 7.33
C TRP A 51 5.35 0.41 8.21
N THR A 52 4.77 1.27 9.05
CA THR A 52 5.52 2.00 10.09
C THR A 52 6.04 1.07 11.20
N HIS A 53 5.48 -0.13 11.33
CA HIS A 53 5.88 -1.15 12.31
C HIS A 53 6.56 -2.37 11.67
N GLY A 54 7.17 -2.20 10.49
CA GLY A 54 8.06 -3.19 9.89
C GLY A 54 7.46 -4.10 8.83
N TYR A 55 6.16 -3.95 8.50
CA TYR A 55 5.60 -4.61 7.32
C TYR A 55 6.20 -4.00 6.05
N GLN A 56 6.36 -4.81 5.02
CA GLN A 56 6.65 -4.32 3.69
C GLN A 56 5.37 -3.75 3.06
N ALA A 57 5.51 -2.72 2.22
CA ALA A 57 4.36 -2.15 1.54
C ALA A 57 4.64 -1.82 0.07
N VAL A 58 3.57 -1.92 -0.73
CA VAL A 58 3.50 -1.35 -2.07
C VAL A 58 2.41 -0.30 -2.05
N LEU A 59 2.78 0.96 -2.22
CA LEU A 59 1.86 2.10 -2.16
C LEU A 59 1.76 2.75 -3.53
N ILE A 60 0.54 2.90 -4.01
CA ILE A 60 0.24 3.36 -5.37
C ILE A 60 -0.51 4.69 -5.29
N GLU A 61 0.04 5.73 -5.93
CA GLU A 61 -0.56 7.06 -6.00
C GLU A 61 -0.41 7.66 -7.39
N ASN A 62 -1.51 8.15 -7.94
CA ASN A 62 -1.57 8.72 -9.28
C ASN A 62 -1.10 10.17 -9.36
N ASP A 63 -1.44 10.99 -8.37
CA ASP A 63 -1.09 12.41 -8.34
C ASP A 63 0.39 12.59 -8.08
N LYS A 64 1.09 13.33 -8.96
CA LYS A 64 2.55 13.49 -8.88
C LYS A 64 2.99 14.20 -7.62
N ASN A 65 2.27 15.24 -7.17
CA ASN A 65 2.64 16.00 -5.99
C ASN A 65 2.47 15.17 -4.73
N ARG A 66 1.37 14.43 -4.64
CA ARG A 66 1.10 13.49 -3.53
C ARG A 66 2.08 12.34 -3.53
N PHE A 67 2.44 11.83 -4.70
CA PHE A 67 3.44 10.80 -4.86
C PHE A 67 4.83 11.23 -4.35
N GLU A 68 5.23 12.47 -4.60
CA GLU A 68 6.49 13.00 -4.04
C GLU A 68 6.44 13.07 -2.51
N GLN A 69 5.32 13.49 -1.94
CA GLN A 69 5.10 13.46 -0.49
C GLN A 69 5.14 12.02 0.05
N LEU A 70 4.48 11.08 -0.65
CA LEU A 70 4.50 9.66 -0.32
C LEU A 70 5.92 9.11 -0.25
N LYS A 71 6.74 9.39 -1.26
CA LYS A 71 8.15 8.97 -1.27
C LYS A 71 8.94 9.53 -0.10
N GLN A 72 8.74 10.78 0.25
CA GLN A 72 9.40 11.41 1.39
C GLN A 72 8.98 10.77 2.71
N ASN A 73 7.67 10.56 2.91
CA ASN A 73 7.13 10.00 4.15
C ASN A 73 7.50 8.54 4.37
N THR A 74 7.80 7.81 3.30
CA THR A 74 8.12 6.38 3.35
C THR A 74 9.61 6.07 3.22
N SER A 75 10.45 7.08 3.07
CA SER A 75 11.87 6.93 2.72
C SER A 75 12.72 6.11 3.70
N LYS A 76 12.31 6.02 4.97
CA LYS A 76 13.00 5.25 6.02
C LYS A 76 12.37 3.88 6.29
N HIS A 77 11.38 3.50 5.50
CA HIS A 77 10.62 2.27 5.67
C HIS A 77 10.80 1.35 4.46
N ASP A 78 10.47 0.08 4.64
CA ASP A 78 10.52 -0.93 3.58
C ASP A 78 9.28 -0.84 2.67
N VAL A 79 9.18 0.27 1.96
CA VAL A 79 8.02 0.65 1.14
C VAL A 79 8.46 0.92 -0.28
N GLU A 80 7.72 0.35 -1.23
CA GLU A 80 7.82 0.64 -2.64
C GLU A 80 6.66 1.55 -3.06
N CYS A 81 6.97 2.68 -3.70
CA CYS A 81 5.98 3.62 -4.18
C CYS A 81 5.89 3.56 -5.70
N ILE A 82 4.66 3.52 -6.22
CA ILE A 82 4.38 3.44 -7.65
C ILE A 82 3.47 4.60 -8.06
N ASN A 83 3.93 5.40 -9.03
CA ASN A 83 3.12 6.49 -9.58
C ASN A 83 2.36 6.01 -10.82
N VAL A 84 1.12 5.57 -10.61
CA VAL A 84 0.24 5.09 -11.66
C VAL A 84 -1.22 5.28 -11.29
N ALA A 85 -2.07 5.48 -12.31
CA ALA A 85 -3.51 5.45 -12.14
C ALA A 85 -4.00 3.99 -12.11
N VAL A 86 -4.74 3.63 -11.07
CA VAL A 86 -5.45 2.36 -11.01
C VAL A 86 -6.87 2.58 -11.51
N GLN A 87 -7.23 1.93 -12.61
CA GLN A 87 -8.57 1.97 -13.15
C GLN A 87 -9.31 0.68 -12.83
N GLY A 88 -10.49 0.80 -12.23
CA GLY A 88 -11.41 -0.31 -12.04
C GLY A 88 -12.13 -0.65 -13.33
N GLY A 89 -12.25 -1.95 -13.63
CA GLY A 89 -13.02 -2.47 -14.74
C GLY A 89 -12.27 -2.53 -16.08
N ARG A 90 -12.57 -3.59 -16.84
CA ARG A 90 -12.14 -3.66 -18.25
C ARG A 90 -13.12 -2.88 -19.11
N LYS A 91 -12.69 -1.78 -19.70
CA LYS A 91 -13.37 -1.27 -20.88
C LYS A 91 -13.09 -2.22 -22.05
N ARG A 92 -14.14 -2.57 -22.82
CA ARG A 92 -13.99 -3.36 -24.05
C ARG A 92 -12.92 -2.71 -24.94
N GLY A 93 -11.87 -3.48 -25.33
CA GLY A 93 -10.80 -2.99 -26.19
C GLY A 93 -9.55 -2.50 -25.48
N MET A 94 -9.49 -2.47 -24.15
CA MET A 94 -8.23 -2.26 -23.45
C MET A 94 -7.38 -3.51 -23.54
N LYS A 95 -6.25 -3.40 -24.22
CA LYS A 95 -5.16 -4.36 -24.08
C LYS A 95 -4.76 -4.39 -22.62
N GLY A 96 -4.46 -5.57 -22.08
CA GLY A 96 -4.07 -5.74 -20.69
C GLY A 96 -3.00 -4.72 -20.31
N ILE A 97 -3.06 -4.24 -19.06
CA ILE A 97 -2.04 -3.35 -18.52
C ILE A 97 -0.70 -4.08 -18.66
N ASP A 98 0.24 -3.46 -19.36
CA ASP A 98 1.61 -3.97 -19.41
C ASP A 98 2.14 -4.17 -17.99
N PRO A 99 2.86 -5.26 -17.73
CA PRO A 99 3.42 -5.47 -16.41
C PRO A 99 4.24 -4.24 -16.03
N LEU A 100 3.85 -3.59 -14.94
CA LEU A 100 4.55 -2.43 -14.39
C LEU A 100 6.01 -2.82 -14.14
N THR A 101 6.89 -2.22 -14.90
CA THR A 101 8.32 -2.29 -14.60
C THR A 101 8.58 -1.21 -13.57
N VAL A 102 8.73 -1.61 -12.33
CA VAL A 102 9.08 -0.68 -11.27
C VAL A 102 10.60 -0.55 -11.28
N ASP A 103 11.08 0.63 -11.66
CA ASP A 103 12.45 1.01 -11.37
C ASP A 103 12.55 1.30 -9.88
N ASN A 104 13.24 0.43 -9.18
CA ASN A 104 13.43 0.53 -7.74
C ASN A 104 14.84 1.06 -7.44
N PRO A 105 15.02 2.39 -7.32
CA PRO A 105 16.36 2.98 -7.18
C PRO A 105 17.02 2.76 -5.82
N GLY A 106 16.38 2.13 -4.86
CA GLY A 106 16.96 1.96 -3.52
C GLY A 106 16.32 0.85 -2.70
N GLY A 107 15.49 0.04 -3.33
CA GLY A 107 14.64 -0.88 -2.62
C GLY A 107 15.14 -2.33 -2.58
N TRP A 108 14.27 -3.23 -2.54
CA TRP A 108 14.39 -4.63 -2.20
C TRP A 108 15.29 -5.44 -3.16
N GLY A 109 16.59 -5.25 -3.06
CA GLY A 109 17.57 -6.00 -3.80
C GLY A 109 17.53 -5.73 -5.32
N LYS A 110 18.62 -6.00 -5.97
CA LYS A 110 18.88 -5.74 -7.41
C LYS A 110 18.01 -6.54 -8.39
N ARG A 111 16.86 -7.06 -7.98
CA ARG A 111 15.98 -7.83 -8.87
C ARG A 111 14.83 -6.96 -9.34
N LYS A 112 14.71 -6.77 -10.65
CA LYS A 112 13.50 -6.26 -11.28
C LYS A 112 12.37 -7.23 -10.96
N ARG A 113 11.44 -6.84 -10.10
CA ARG A 113 10.24 -7.61 -9.82
C ARG A 113 9.14 -7.16 -10.77
N ARG A 114 8.56 -8.09 -11.48
CA ARG A 114 7.35 -7.86 -12.26
C ARG A 114 6.16 -8.13 -11.34
N TYR A 115 5.38 -7.11 -11.05
CA TYR A 115 4.12 -7.27 -10.34
C TYR A 115 3.01 -7.47 -11.36
N ARG A 116 2.30 -8.56 -11.23
CA ARG A 116 1.07 -8.79 -11.97
C ARG A 116 -0.09 -8.38 -11.06
N LEU A 117 -0.70 -7.24 -11.34
CA LEU A 117 -1.95 -6.88 -10.69
C LEU A 117 -3.05 -7.77 -11.29
N LEU A 118 -3.50 -8.74 -10.51
CA LEU A 118 -4.63 -9.59 -10.87
C LEU A 118 -5.89 -8.90 -10.37
N TYR A 119 -6.67 -8.35 -11.29
CA TYR A 119 -8.04 -7.95 -11.04
C TYR A 119 -8.95 -9.15 -11.18
N ARG A 120 -9.76 -9.36 -10.18
CA ARG A 120 -10.96 -10.18 -10.33
C ARG A 120 -12.17 -9.30 -10.61
#